data_58a0f29ed1afea4cd1b7aac589cb917b
#
_entry.id   58a0f29ed1afea4cd1b7aac589cb917b
#
_cell.length_a   1.000
_cell.length_b   1.000
_cell.length_c   1.000
_cell.angle_alpha   90.00
_cell.angle_beta   90.00
_cell.angle_gamma   90.00
#
_symmetry.space_group_name_H-M   'P 1'
#
loop_
_entity.id
_entity.type
_entity.pdbx_description
1 polymer ?
#
loop_
_entity_poly.entity_id
_entity_poly.type
_entity_poly.pdbx_seq_one_letter_code
_entity_poly.pdbx_strand_id
1 'polypeptide(L)'
;MRTVWTVDDDEEMNRAIGLMLKLLDCEVTAFHTIRAAAQMIVSGRKPDLLILDINMPEVTGLDMVEFLRRRPDTKDLPIVMLSSETADVMVDRAMQLGADAYVTKPVTLEELEKAMATAFYKHLKL
;
A
#
# COMPACT_ATOMS: atom_id res chain seq x y z
N MET A 1 10.08 2.13 -15.35
CA MET A 1 8.68 2.18 -14.88
C MET A 1 8.58 1.46 -13.55
N ARG A 2 8.01 2.12 -12.55
CA ARG A 2 7.84 1.52 -11.22
C ARG A 2 6.65 0.56 -11.20
N THR A 3 6.80 -0.53 -10.47
CA THR A 3 5.72 -1.48 -10.27
C THR A 3 5.05 -1.19 -8.93
N VAL A 4 3.73 -1.10 -8.94
CA VAL A 4 2.93 -0.82 -7.75
C VAL A 4 1.84 -1.89 -7.63
N TRP A 5 1.73 -2.45 -6.44
CA TRP A 5 0.63 -3.38 -6.13
C TRP A 5 -0.41 -2.64 -5.30
N THR A 6 -1.68 -2.84 -5.65
CA THR A 6 -2.81 -2.34 -4.85
C THR A 6 -3.54 -3.53 -4.25
N VAL A 7 -3.93 -3.39 -2.99
CA VAL A 7 -4.68 -4.43 -2.28
C VAL A 7 -5.91 -3.79 -1.65
N ASP A 8 -7.07 -4.10 -2.21
CA ASP A 8 -8.36 -3.59 -1.75
C ASP A 8 -9.44 -4.59 -2.19
N ASP A 9 -10.37 -4.93 -1.30
CA ASP A 9 -11.48 -5.82 -1.64
C ASP A 9 -12.55 -5.12 -2.49
N ASP A 10 -12.50 -3.79 -2.58
CA ASP A 10 -13.39 -2.99 -3.42
C ASP A 10 -12.79 -2.89 -4.83
N GLU A 11 -13.45 -3.56 -5.78
CA GLU A 11 -12.99 -3.58 -7.17
C GLU A 11 -12.98 -2.19 -7.81
N GLU A 12 -13.96 -1.37 -7.49
CA GLU A 12 -14.03 0.00 -8.02
C GLU A 12 -12.86 0.85 -7.53
N MET A 13 -12.50 0.69 -6.25
CA MET A 13 -11.37 1.40 -5.68
C MET A 13 -10.06 0.95 -6.34
N ASN A 14 -9.86 -0.35 -6.51
CA ASN A 14 -8.68 -0.86 -7.21
C ASN A 14 -8.59 -0.29 -8.62
N ARG A 15 -9.73 -0.20 -9.31
CA ARG A 15 -9.77 0.34 -10.66
C ARG A 15 -9.42 1.83 -10.68
N ALA A 16 -10.01 2.60 -9.77
CA ALA A 16 -9.75 4.04 -9.67
C ALA A 16 -8.28 4.33 -9.35
N ILE A 17 -7.74 3.65 -8.36
CA ILE A 17 -6.33 3.79 -7.99
C ILE A 17 -5.43 3.34 -9.15
N GLY A 18 -5.79 2.25 -9.82
CA GLY A 18 -5.04 1.77 -10.97
C GLY A 18 -4.94 2.78 -12.10
N LEU A 19 -6.04 3.49 -12.38
CA LEU A 19 -6.04 4.55 -13.40
C LEU A 19 -5.13 5.71 -13.00
N MET A 20 -5.19 6.11 -11.73
CA MET A 20 -4.32 7.17 -11.21
C MET A 20 -2.85 6.78 -11.35
N LEU A 21 -2.52 5.54 -10.99
CA LEU A 21 -1.15 5.05 -11.07
C LEU A 21 -0.63 5.00 -12.51
N LYS A 22 -1.49 4.66 -13.45
CA LYS A 22 -1.11 4.70 -14.88
C LYS A 22 -0.81 6.12 -15.33
N LEU A 23 -1.56 7.10 -14.83
CA LEU A 23 -1.28 8.51 -15.11
C LEU A 23 0.06 8.95 -14.52
N LEU A 24 0.54 8.26 -13.49
CA LEU A 24 1.83 8.50 -12.85
C LEU A 24 2.94 7.59 -13.40
N ASP A 25 2.71 6.98 -14.56
CA ASP A 25 3.67 6.10 -15.24
C ASP A 25 4.08 4.87 -14.43
N CYS A 26 3.13 4.31 -13.69
CA CYS A 26 3.36 3.09 -12.92
C CYS A 26 2.72 1.88 -13.60
N GLU A 27 3.37 0.74 -13.46
CA GLU A 27 2.80 -0.55 -13.83
C GLU A 27 2.10 -1.13 -12.60
N VAL A 28 0.81 -1.48 -12.74
CA VAL A 28 -0.06 -1.80 -11.62
C VAL A 28 -0.50 -3.26 -11.65
N THR A 29 -0.43 -3.92 -10.49
CA THR A 29 -1.09 -5.20 -10.28
C THR A 29 -2.05 -5.04 -9.11
N ALA A 30 -3.31 -5.39 -9.31
CA ALA A 30 -4.35 -5.27 -8.29
C ALA A 30 -4.64 -6.62 -7.65
N PHE A 31 -4.74 -6.63 -6.32
CA PHE A 31 -5.13 -7.79 -5.55
C PHE A 31 -6.41 -7.48 -4.78
N HIS A 32 -7.29 -8.47 -4.67
CA HIS A 32 -8.55 -8.30 -3.94
C HIS A 32 -8.46 -8.81 -2.51
N THR A 33 -7.41 -9.52 -2.17
CA THR A 33 -7.20 -10.03 -0.81
C THR A 33 -5.74 -9.83 -0.40
N ILE A 34 -5.53 -9.67 0.89
CA ILE A 34 -4.19 -9.58 1.46
C ILE A 34 -3.46 -10.91 1.26
N ARG A 35 -4.19 -12.02 1.39
CA ARG A 35 -3.61 -13.36 1.23
C ARG A 35 -2.96 -13.55 -0.14
N ALA A 36 -3.63 -13.10 -1.20
CA ALA A 36 -3.09 -13.21 -2.55
C ALA A 36 -1.78 -12.44 -2.71
N ALA A 37 -1.73 -11.22 -2.19
CA ALA A 37 -0.50 -10.41 -2.21
C ALA A 37 0.60 -11.07 -1.37
N ALA A 38 0.25 -11.57 -0.18
CA ALA A 38 1.20 -12.23 0.71
C ALA A 38 1.81 -13.47 0.06
N GLN A 39 1.02 -14.24 -0.68
CA GLN A 39 1.51 -15.42 -1.40
C GLN A 39 2.55 -15.05 -2.44
N MET A 40 2.36 -13.94 -3.13
CA MET A 40 3.34 -13.44 -4.11
C MET A 40 4.65 -13.06 -3.41
N ILE A 41 4.55 -12.38 -2.27
CA ILE A 41 5.72 -12.00 -1.46
C ILE A 41 6.50 -13.26 -1.04
N VAL A 42 5.79 -14.26 -0.52
CA VAL A 42 6.42 -15.52 -0.08
C VAL A 42 7.11 -16.24 -1.24
N SER A 43 6.57 -16.11 -2.45
CA SER A 43 7.18 -16.70 -3.66
C SER A 43 8.43 -15.95 -4.13
N GLY A 44 8.79 -14.84 -3.50
CA GLY A 44 9.98 -14.08 -3.85
C GLY A 44 9.74 -12.88 -4.75
N ARG A 45 8.48 -12.53 -5.00
CA ARG A 45 8.11 -11.38 -5.84
C ARG A 45 7.68 -10.21 -4.96
N LYS A 46 8.04 -9.01 -5.37
CA LYS A 46 7.63 -7.80 -4.65
C LYS A 46 7.54 -6.63 -5.61
N PRO A 47 6.68 -5.64 -5.30
CA PRO A 47 6.60 -4.40 -6.07
C PRO A 47 7.64 -3.41 -5.59
N ASP A 48 7.69 -2.25 -6.28
CA ASP A 48 8.47 -1.10 -5.81
C ASP A 48 7.72 -0.37 -4.69
N LEU A 49 6.39 -0.45 -4.68
CA LEU A 49 5.54 0.18 -3.67
C LEU A 49 4.24 -0.60 -3.51
N LEU A 50 3.75 -0.69 -2.29
CA LEU A 50 2.49 -1.34 -1.98
C LEU A 50 1.48 -0.30 -1.49
N ILE A 51 0.28 -0.32 -2.07
CA ILE A 51 -0.86 0.49 -1.61
C ILE A 51 -1.87 -0.47 -1.01
N LEU A 52 -2.23 -0.27 0.23
CA LEU A 52 -2.91 -1.26 1.06
C LEU A 52 -4.08 -0.64 1.80
N ASP A 53 -5.28 -1.18 1.60
CA ASP A 53 -6.45 -0.77 2.37
C ASP A 53 -6.30 -1.24 3.82
N ILE A 54 -6.59 -0.36 4.76
CA ILE A 54 -6.54 -0.65 6.19
C ILE A 54 -7.63 -1.64 6.59
N ASN A 55 -8.84 -1.47 6.02
CA ASN A 55 -10.02 -2.26 6.40
C ASN A 55 -10.31 -3.36 5.38
N MET A 56 -9.74 -4.53 5.63
CA MET A 56 -9.98 -5.72 4.80
C MET A 56 -10.62 -6.81 5.64
N PRO A 57 -11.52 -7.63 5.05
CA PRO A 57 -12.08 -8.76 5.79
C PRO A 57 -11.00 -9.80 6.11
N GLU A 58 -11.18 -10.54 7.18
CA GLU A 58 -10.31 -11.61 7.67
C GLU A 58 -8.94 -11.15 8.16
N VAL A 59 -8.10 -10.61 7.26
CA VAL A 59 -6.77 -10.12 7.60
C VAL A 59 -6.73 -8.62 7.34
N THR A 60 -6.40 -7.84 8.33
CA THR A 60 -6.37 -6.38 8.19
C THR A 60 -5.10 -5.90 7.50
N GLY A 61 -5.16 -4.68 6.96
CA GLY A 61 -3.96 -4.04 6.41
C GLY A 61 -2.86 -3.86 7.45
N LEU A 62 -3.23 -3.70 8.73
CA LEU A 62 -2.26 -3.59 9.82
C LEU A 62 -1.46 -4.88 9.98
N ASP A 63 -2.11 -6.03 9.89
CA ASP A 63 -1.44 -7.33 9.97
C ASP A 63 -0.44 -7.50 8.83
N MET A 64 -0.80 -7.04 7.64
CA MET A 64 0.07 -7.12 6.47
C MET A 64 1.31 -6.24 6.64
N VAL A 65 1.16 -5.04 7.17
CA VAL A 65 2.30 -4.15 7.45
C VAL A 65 3.27 -4.84 8.40
N GLU A 66 2.76 -5.40 9.48
CA GLU A 66 3.57 -6.11 10.46
C GLU A 66 4.30 -7.29 9.83
N PHE A 67 3.61 -8.08 9.03
CA PHE A 67 4.19 -9.21 8.30
C PHE A 67 5.35 -8.76 7.40
N LEU A 68 5.15 -7.71 6.63
CA LEU A 68 6.18 -7.20 5.71
C LEU A 68 7.40 -6.66 6.44
N ARG A 69 7.20 -5.95 7.53
CA ARG A 69 8.30 -5.34 8.28
C ARG A 69 9.17 -6.36 9.03
N ARG A 70 8.64 -7.55 9.26
CA ARG A 70 9.39 -8.64 9.91
C ARG A 70 10.23 -9.47 8.95
N ARG A 71 9.99 -9.33 7.64
CA ARG A 71 10.73 -10.09 6.63
C ARG A 71 11.94 -9.30 6.13
N PRO A 72 13.13 -9.92 6.08
CA PRO A 72 14.33 -9.21 5.58
C PRO A 72 14.18 -8.68 4.15
N ASP A 73 13.43 -9.37 3.29
CA ASP A 73 13.27 -9.01 1.88
C ASP A 73 12.25 -7.89 1.65
N THR A 74 11.40 -7.59 2.63
CA THR A 74 10.36 -6.56 2.51
C THR A 74 10.36 -5.53 3.63
N LYS A 75 11.30 -5.60 4.56
CA LYS A 75 11.36 -4.65 5.68
C LYS A 75 11.48 -3.19 5.25
N ASP A 76 12.02 -2.94 4.06
CA ASP A 76 12.21 -1.59 3.51
C ASP A 76 11.28 -1.30 2.33
N LEU A 77 10.24 -2.12 2.13
CA LEU A 77 9.26 -1.90 1.06
C LEU A 77 8.43 -0.66 1.35
N PRO A 78 8.36 0.32 0.43
CA PRO A 78 7.48 1.48 0.59
C PRO A 78 6.01 1.06 0.66
N ILE A 79 5.31 1.53 1.69
CA ILE A 79 3.90 1.18 1.95
C ILE A 79 3.07 2.44 2.15
N VAL A 80 1.99 2.58 1.36
CA VAL A 80 0.97 3.63 1.51
C VAL A 80 -0.32 2.96 1.94
N MET A 81 -0.92 3.44 3.03
CA MET A 81 -2.20 2.92 3.52
C MET A 81 -3.36 3.72 2.93
N LEU A 82 -4.47 3.04 2.65
CA LEU A 82 -5.73 3.71 2.30
C LEU A 82 -6.69 3.55 3.48
N SER A 83 -7.36 4.64 3.83
CA SER A 83 -8.33 4.63 4.93
C SER A 83 -9.64 5.27 4.46
N SER A 84 -10.78 4.65 4.78
CA SER A 84 -12.10 5.20 4.45
C SER A 84 -12.60 6.18 5.50
N GLU A 85 -11.94 6.25 6.64
CA GLU A 85 -12.33 7.12 7.74
C GLU A 85 -11.14 7.86 8.31
N THR A 86 -11.39 9.03 8.87
CA THR A 86 -10.41 9.77 9.64
C THR A 86 -10.27 9.11 11.03
N ALA A 87 -10.11 7.79 11.04
CA ALA A 87 -9.90 7.07 12.29
C ALA A 87 -8.43 7.24 12.68
N ASP A 88 -8.12 8.34 13.35
CA ASP A 88 -6.75 8.69 13.75
C ASP A 88 -6.05 7.53 14.45
N VAL A 89 -6.79 6.77 15.25
CA VAL A 89 -6.24 5.62 15.97
C VAL A 89 -5.70 4.55 15.02
N MET A 90 -6.47 4.24 13.96
CA MET A 90 -6.04 3.22 12.98
C MET A 90 -4.85 3.69 12.15
N VAL A 91 -4.86 4.96 11.76
CA VAL A 91 -3.76 5.56 11.02
C VAL A 91 -2.49 5.58 11.88
N ASP A 92 -2.61 6.03 13.12
CA ASP A 92 -1.48 6.06 14.06
C ASP A 92 -0.91 4.65 14.25
N ARG A 93 -1.78 3.66 14.39
CA ARG A 93 -1.35 2.28 14.54
C ARG A 93 -0.60 1.77 13.31
N ALA A 94 -1.10 2.08 12.11
CA ALA A 94 -0.44 1.70 10.86
C ALA A 94 0.96 2.31 10.79
N MET A 95 1.09 3.60 11.14
CA MET A 95 2.37 4.29 11.11
C MET A 95 3.34 3.71 12.14
N GLN A 96 2.85 3.38 13.34
CA GLN A 96 3.66 2.74 14.37
C GLN A 96 4.16 1.36 13.93
N LEU A 97 3.36 0.62 13.19
CA LEU A 97 3.74 -0.69 12.68
C LEU A 97 4.71 -0.63 11.51
N GLY A 98 4.89 0.56 10.92
CA GLY A 98 5.89 0.74 9.88
C GLY A 98 5.38 1.16 8.51
N ALA A 99 4.10 1.56 8.38
CA ALA A 99 3.62 2.17 7.15
C ALA A 99 4.31 3.52 6.94
N ASP A 100 4.46 3.94 5.69
CA ASP A 100 5.25 5.14 5.37
C ASP A 100 4.40 6.38 5.16
N ALA A 101 3.18 6.20 4.68
CA ALA A 101 2.25 7.29 4.42
C ALA A 101 0.84 6.73 4.39
N TYR A 102 -0.15 7.62 4.40
CA TYR A 102 -1.55 7.21 4.26
C TYR A 102 -2.31 8.23 3.42
N VAL A 103 -3.41 7.79 2.82
CA VAL A 103 -4.33 8.64 2.10
C VAL A 103 -5.74 8.27 2.54
N THR A 104 -6.57 9.28 2.81
CA THR A 104 -7.96 9.08 3.19
C THR A 104 -8.83 9.06 1.93
N LYS A 105 -9.75 8.11 1.84
CA LYS A 105 -10.73 8.05 0.75
C LYS A 105 -11.77 9.17 0.92
N PRO A 106 -12.20 9.81 -0.14
CA PRO A 106 -11.89 9.59 -1.56
C PRO A 106 -10.48 10.07 -1.92
N VAL A 107 -9.78 9.29 -2.72
CA VAL A 107 -8.38 9.55 -3.09
C VAL A 107 -8.32 10.48 -4.30
N THR A 108 -7.50 11.52 -4.22
CA THR A 108 -7.21 12.38 -5.37
C THR A 108 -5.83 12.01 -5.93
N LEU A 109 -5.63 12.31 -7.21
CA LEU A 109 -4.34 12.05 -7.86
C LEU A 109 -3.20 12.77 -7.14
N GLU A 110 -3.43 14.02 -6.75
CA GLU A 110 -2.44 14.84 -6.04
C GLU A 110 -2.03 14.22 -4.70
N GLU A 111 -3.02 13.80 -3.91
CA GLU A 111 -2.76 13.18 -2.61
C GLU A 111 -2.04 11.84 -2.75
N LEU A 112 -2.42 11.05 -3.76
CA LEU A 112 -1.78 9.78 -4.01
C LEU A 112 -0.32 9.98 -4.41
N GLU A 113 -0.05 10.90 -5.32
CA GLU A 113 1.31 11.21 -5.76
C GLU A 113 2.18 11.66 -4.58
N LYS A 114 1.65 12.53 -3.74
CA LYS A 114 2.35 13.03 -2.56
C LYS A 114 2.68 11.92 -1.57
N ALA A 115 1.71 11.03 -1.31
CA ALA A 115 1.92 9.90 -0.39
C ALA A 115 2.97 8.94 -0.93
N MET A 116 2.94 8.67 -2.23
CA MET A 116 3.93 7.81 -2.88
C MET A 116 5.33 8.42 -2.77
N ALA A 117 5.45 9.71 -3.02
CA ALA A 117 6.73 10.41 -2.91
C ALA A 117 7.28 10.31 -1.47
N THR A 118 6.42 10.48 -0.48
CA THR A 118 6.80 10.35 0.94
C THR A 118 7.31 8.94 1.23
N ALA A 119 6.59 7.92 0.75
CA ALA A 119 6.95 6.52 0.99
C ALA A 119 8.30 6.17 0.34
N PHE A 120 8.51 6.58 -0.90
CA PHE A 120 9.78 6.34 -1.59
C PHE A 120 10.94 7.07 -0.92
N TYR A 121 10.70 8.30 -0.49
CA TYR A 121 11.75 9.11 0.15
C TYR A 121 12.26 8.46 1.44
N LYS A 122 11.38 7.90 2.24
CA LYS A 122 11.76 7.25 3.52
C LYS A 122 12.68 6.05 3.32
N HIS A 123 12.67 5.44 2.16
CA HIS A 123 13.47 4.25 1.87
C HIS A 123 14.60 4.51 0.88
N LEU A 124 14.92 5.76 0.63
CA LEU A 124 16.09 6.09 -0.20
C LEU A 124 17.36 5.67 0.53
N LYS A 125 18.20 4.93 -0.18
CA LYS A 125 19.53 4.55 0.30
C LYS A 125 20.54 5.51 -0.29
N LEU A 126 21.03 6.40 0.54
CA LEU A 126 22.03 7.40 0.14
C LEU A 126 23.44 6.91 0.39
#